data_6f872c12adea9aba1eb36d79cfe2062b
#
_entry.id   6f872c12adea9aba1eb36d79cfe2062b
#
_cell.length_a   1.000
_cell.length_b   1.000
_cell.length_c   1.000
_cell.angle_alpha   90.00
_cell.angle_beta   90.00
_cell.angle_gamma   90.00
#
_symmetry.space_group_name_H-M   'P 1'
#
loop_
_entity.id
_entity.type
_entity.pdbx_description
1 polymer ?
#
loop_
_entity_poly.entity_id
_entity_poly.type
_entity_poly.pdbx_seq_one_letter_code
_entity_poly.pdbx_strand_id
1 'polypeptide(L)'
;MSHLIYSRKADNTAMTPEQIIARAPAVYADTKAEKLTDRYAQLKTADFIPIMADYGYLPTQAAQRKTRKNNNPEHSSHLLAFAKANDLNGSGGVRSEVLLYNSHDGSSSVRLLAGAFRFVCTNGIVAGEGFNTRLHHTKNSINSFEDLLRSTVEKLPAVLELFEKMRAIKLDQEQKNTLARQAVSLRWNYVDSVYEADQEAGIYADNWSISDALSTKRHQDVGDDFFTVWNRIQENVLRGNVFVKKVTDNHEVRIRKSRPINSVKEHIRVNQGLFDLIEV
;
A
#
# COMPACT_ATOMS: atom_id res chain seq x y z
N MET A 1 -8.50 -17.15 1.60
CA MET A 1 -8.23 -16.24 0.47
C MET A 1 -7.67 -14.95 1.03
N SER A 2 -6.47 -14.57 0.61
CA SER A 2 -5.79 -13.37 1.11
C SER A 2 -6.48 -12.13 0.56
N HIS A 3 -6.95 -11.27 1.42
CA HIS A 3 -7.50 -9.97 1.04
C HIS A 3 -6.37 -8.95 1.01
N LEU A 4 -5.61 -8.96 -0.08
CA LEU A 4 -4.71 -7.87 -0.40
C LEU A 4 -5.53 -6.61 -0.67
N ILE A 5 -5.01 -5.45 -0.27
CA ILE A 5 -5.63 -4.14 -0.49
C ILE A 5 -5.99 -3.92 -1.97
N TYR A 6 -5.27 -4.56 -2.87
CA TYR A 6 -5.42 -4.42 -4.32
C TYR A 6 -5.41 -5.79 -5.02
N SER A 7 -6.34 -6.69 -4.70
CA SER A 7 -6.30 -8.06 -5.23
C SER A 7 -7.44 -8.41 -6.17
N ARG A 8 -8.04 -7.46 -6.89
CA ARG A 8 -9.12 -7.79 -7.84
C ARG A 8 -8.94 -7.08 -9.18
N LYS A 9 -9.62 -7.65 -10.23
CA LYS A 9 -9.78 -7.03 -11.54
C LYS A 9 -10.00 -5.53 -11.37
N ALA A 10 -9.25 -4.74 -12.10
CA ALA A 10 -9.49 -3.32 -12.23
C ALA A 10 -10.91 -3.12 -12.77
N ASP A 11 -11.87 -2.92 -11.88
CA ASP A 11 -13.16 -2.38 -12.29
C ASP A 11 -12.91 -0.92 -12.60
N ASN A 12 -13.01 -0.54 -13.88
CA ASN A 12 -12.92 0.84 -14.32
C ASN A 12 -14.21 1.62 -13.98
N THR A 13 -14.93 1.16 -12.96
CA THR A 13 -16.19 1.73 -12.49
C THR A 13 -16.06 2.15 -11.03
N ALA A 14 -16.84 3.16 -10.66
CA ALA A 14 -16.95 3.55 -9.27
C ALA A 14 -17.66 2.45 -8.45
N MET A 15 -17.25 2.29 -7.20
CA MET A 15 -17.91 1.37 -6.27
C MET A 15 -19.23 1.97 -5.77
N THR A 16 -20.25 1.10 -5.64
CA THR A 16 -21.49 1.47 -4.95
C THR A 16 -21.33 1.39 -3.42
N PRO A 17 -22.19 2.06 -2.64
CA PRO A 17 -22.17 1.94 -1.18
C PRO A 17 -22.24 0.49 -0.70
N GLU A 18 -23.07 -0.36 -1.31
CA GLU A 18 -23.21 -1.78 -0.97
C GLU A 18 -21.92 -2.55 -1.20
N GLN A 19 -21.20 -2.23 -2.27
CA GLN A 19 -19.90 -2.84 -2.56
C GLN A 19 -18.84 -2.40 -1.55
N ILE A 20 -18.88 -1.14 -1.11
CA ILE A 20 -17.98 -0.64 -0.06
C ILE A 20 -18.29 -1.32 1.27
N ILE A 21 -19.57 -1.39 1.69
CA ILE A 21 -20.00 -2.05 2.93
C ILE A 21 -19.56 -3.51 2.94
N ALA A 22 -19.76 -4.22 1.85
CA ALA A 22 -19.38 -5.63 1.74
C ALA A 22 -17.86 -5.88 1.91
N ARG A 23 -17.01 -4.89 1.61
CA ARG A 23 -15.55 -5.01 1.69
C ARG A 23 -14.94 -4.35 2.92
N ALA A 24 -15.50 -3.24 3.34
CA ALA A 24 -15.02 -2.40 4.43
C ALA A 24 -16.18 -1.76 5.21
N PRO A 25 -16.94 -2.56 5.99
CA PRO A 25 -18.07 -2.04 6.78
C PRO A 25 -17.68 -0.91 7.74
N ALA A 26 -16.45 -0.86 8.21
CA ALA A 26 -15.93 0.22 9.05
C ALA A 26 -16.02 1.62 8.40
N VAL A 27 -16.13 1.72 7.08
CA VAL A 27 -16.34 3.00 6.37
C VAL A 27 -17.61 3.69 6.83
N TYR A 28 -18.66 2.92 7.07
CA TYR A 28 -19.98 3.40 7.46
C TYR A 28 -20.27 3.26 8.96
N ALA A 29 -19.25 2.95 9.78
CA ALA A 29 -19.42 2.78 11.22
C ALA A 29 -19.84 4.09 11.91
N ASP A 30 -20.89 4.01 12.72
CA ASP A 30 -21.43 5.14 13.49
C ASP A 30 -20.81 5.28 14.87
N THR A 31 -20.03 4.28 15.31
CA THR A 31 -19.49 4.22 16.66
C THR A 31 -17.96 4.14 16.66
N LYS A 32 -17.34 4.66 17.71
CA LYS A 32 -15.92 4.49 18.02
C LYS A 32 -15.72 3.35 19.02
N ALA A 33 -14.50 2.83 19.12
CA ALA A 33 -14.19 1.82 20.13
C ALA A 33 -14.36 2.38 21.55
N GLU A 34 -15.00 1.60 22.43
CA GLU A 34 -15.36 1.97 23.83
C GLU A 34 -14.15 2.45 24.65
N LYS A 35 -12.95 1.95 24.37
CA LYS A 35 -11.73 2.34 25.06
C LYS A 35 -11.28 3.79 24.80
N LEU A 36 -11.90 4.47 23.84
CA LEU A 36 -11.51 5.82 23.43
C LEU A 36 -12.21 6.88 24.30
N THR A 37 -11.44 7.85 24.75
CA THR A 37 -11.92 8.94 25.60
C THR A 37 -12.81 9.94 24.85
N ASP A 38 -13.48 10.85 25.58
CA ASP A 38 -14.33 11.89 24.98
C ASP A 38 -13.55 12.94 24.17
N ARG A 39 -12.23 12.99 24.33
CA ARG A 39 -11.36 13.83 23.50
C ARG A 39 -11.25 13.34 22.06
N TYR A 40 -11.48 12.04 21.85
CA TYR A 40 -11.49 11.46 20.51
C TYR A 40 -12.83 11.76 19.84
N ALA A 41 -12.81 12.62 18.82
CA ALA A 41 -13.96 12.84 17.95
C ALA A 41 -13.88 11.84 16.78
N GLN A 42 -14.90 11.01 16.64
CA GLN A 42 -14.98 10.12 15.49
C GLN A 42 -15.15 10.93 14.21
N LEU A 43 -14.24 10.73 13.26
CA LEU A 43 -14.37 11.19 11.88
C LEU A 43 -14.87 10.01 11.04
N LYS A 44 -16.14 10.01 10.70
CA LYS A 44 -16.75 8.94 9.90
C LYS A 44 -16.18 8.99 8.49
N THR A 45 -15.69 7.86 8.00
CA THR A 45 -15.10 7.80 6.67
C THR A 45 -16.14 8.06 5.58
N ALA A 46 -17.38 7.64 5.81
CA ALA A 46 -18.49 7.89 4.89
C ALA A 46 -18.73 9.39 4.63
N ASP A 47 -18.50 10.27 5.63
CA ASP A 47 -18.72 11.72 5.50
C ASP A 47 -17.72 12.35 4.50
N PHE A 48 -16.59 11.72 4.23
CA PHE A 48 -15.61 12.22 3.27
C PHE A 48 -15.93 11.81 1.82
N ILE A 49 -16.79 10.81 1.60
CA ILE A 49 -17.12 10.34 0.24
C ILE A 49 -17.80 11.42 -0.60
N PRO A 50 -18.85 12.13 -0.11
CA PRO A 50 -19.45 13.23 -0.86
C PRO A 50 -18.45 14.37 -1.13
N ILE A 51 -17.60 14.73 -0.17
CA ILE A 51 -16.58 15.76 -0.36
C ILE A 51 -15.61 15.34 -1.49
N MET A 52 -15.17 14.08 -1.51
CA MET A 52 -14.34 13.55 -2.60
C MET A 52 -15.06 13.63 -3.95
N ALA A 53 -16.37 13.32 -3.98
CA ALA A 53 -17.18 13.39 -5.20
C ALA A 53 -17.32 14.81 -5.72
N ASP A 54 -17.47 15.82 -4.87
CA ASP A 54 -17.53 17.24 -5.24
C ASP A 54 -16.23 17.70 -5.92
N TYR A 55 -15.10 17.10 -5.55
CA TYR A 55 -13.81 17.30 -6.24
C TYR A 55 -13.62 16.38 -7.47
N GLY A 56 -14.64 15.62 -7.84
CA GLY A 56 -14.65 14.73 -9.00
C GLY A 56 -13.92 13.40 -8.78
N TYR A 57 -13.73 12.98 -7.52
CA TYR A 57 -13.09 11.71 -7.17
C TYR A 57 -14.13 10.68 -6.73
N LEU A 58 -14.17 9.53 -7.40
CA LEU A 58 -15.08 8.43 -7.12
C LEU A 58 -14.35 7.26 -6.46
N PRO A 59 -14.99 6.54 -5.51
CA PRO A 59 -14.38 5.39 -4.85
C PRO A 59 -14.20 4.23 -5.85
N THR A 60 -13.01 3.69 -5.92
CA THR A 60 -12.64 2.61 -6.86
C THR A 60 -12.28 1.32 -6.16
N GLN A 61 -11.82 1.42 -4.90
CA GLN A 61 -11.46 0.25 -4.10
C GLN A 61 -11.72 0.51 -2.62
N ALA A 62 -12.05 -0.58 -1.92
CA ALA A 62 -12.22 -0.60 -0.47
C ALA A 62 -11.51 -1.82 0.12
N ALA A 63 -10.83 -1.63 1.24
CA ALA A 63 -10.17 -2.69 1.99
C ALA A 63 -10.25 -2.42 3.49
N GLN A 64 -10.30 -3.48 4.29
CA GLN A 64 -10.36 -3.41 5.74
C GLN A 64 -9.50 -4.48 6.39
N ARG A 65 -8.87 -4.14 7.52
CA ARG A 65 -8.15 -5.11 8.33
C ARG A 65 -9.11 -6.15 8.91
N LYS A 66 -8.77 -7.43 8.77
CA LYS A 66 -9.48 -8.51 9.47
C LYS A 66 -9.30 -8.37 10.97
N THR A 67 -10.39 -8.44 11.70
CA THR A 67 -10.40 -8.43 13.16
C THR A 67 -10.29 -9.84 13.73
N ARG A 68 -9.75 -9.97 14.95
CA ARG A 68 -9.86 -11.21 15.74
C ARG A 68 -11.28 -11.35 16.25
N LYS A 69 -11.71 -12.59 16.57
CA LYS A 69 -13.09 -12.95 16.94
C LYS A 69 -13.78 -12.02 17.98
N ASN A 70 -13.01 -11.38 18.85
CA ASN A 70 -13.54 -10.57 19.95
C ASN A 70 -13.51 -9.05 19.69
N ASN A 71 -13.10 -8.61 18.50
CA ASN A 71 -13.03 -7.19 18.18
C ASN A 71 -14.13 -6.82 17.18
N ASN A 72 -14.78 -5.66 17.39
CA ASN A 72 -15.75 -5.16 16.44
C ASN A 72 -15.07 -4.81 15.10
N PRO A 73 -15.50 -5.45 13.99
CA PRO A 73 -14.94 -5.16 12.67
C PRO A 73 -15.17 -3.71 12.22
N GLU A 74 -16.23 -3.06 12.68
CA GLU A 74 -16.56 -1.68 12.33
C GLU A 74 -15.55 -0.66 12.85
N HIS A 75 -14.77 -1.00 13.87
CA HIS A 75 -13.74 -0.11 14.41
C HIS A 75 -12.35 -0.30 13.77
N SER A 76 -12.19 -1.30 12.91
CA SER A 76 -10.90 -1.64 12.35
C SER A 76 -10.39 -0.66 11.32
N SER A 77 -9.07 -0.64 11.14
CA SER A 77 -8.44 0.18 10.10
C SER A 77 -8.89 -0.25 8.71
N HIS A 78 -9.19 0.74 7.89
CA HIS A 78 -9.71 0.56 6.54
C HIS A 78 -9.15 1.60 5.59
N LEU A 79 -9.29 1.34 4.30
CA LEU A 79 -8.78 2.17 3.23
C LEU A 79 -9.81 2.23 2.11
N LEU A 80 -10.02 3.43 1.59
CA LEU A 80 -10.70 3.69 0.32
C LEU A 80 -9.70 4.26 -0.68
N ALA A 81 -9.71 3.78 -1.91
CA ALA A 81 -9.02 4.43 -3.02
C ALA A 81 -10.04 5.18 -3.89
N PHE A 82 -9.65 6.36 -4.32
CA PHE A 82 -10.47 7.24 -5.15
C PHE A 82 -9.68 7.62 -6.40
N ALA A 83 -10.34 7.62 -7.55
CA ALA A 83 -9.80 8.11 -8.80
C ALA A 83 -10.69 9.18 -9.41
N LYS A 84 -10.13 10.04 -10.25
CA LYS A 84 -10.93 11.03 -10.99
C LYS A 84 -11.95 10.34 -11.88
N ALA A 85 -13.18 10.84 -11.89
CA ALA A 85 -14.29 10.28 -12.67
C ALA A 85 -13.99 10.22 -14.19
N ASN A 86 -13.21 11.17 -14.69
CA ASN A 86 -12.79 11.25 -16.10
C ASN A 86 -11.48 10.47 -16.39
N ASP A 87 -10.85 9.83 -15.38
CA ASP A 87 -9.58 9.09 -15.52
C ASP A 87 -9.66 7.68 -14.92
N LEU A 88 -10.84 7.07 -14.88
CA LEU A 88 -11.02 5.72 -14.34
C LEU A 88 -10.23 4.65 -15.11
N ASN A 89 -9.96 4.89 -16.39
CA ASN A 89 -9.19 4.00 -17.26
C ASN A 89 -7.67 4.20 -17.15
N GLY A 90 -7.23 5.33 -16.59
CA GLY A 90 -5.82 5.70 -16.49
C GLY A 90 -5.16 5.95 -17.85
N SER A 91 -3.88 6.28 -17.82
CA SER A 91 -3.02 6.45 -18.98
C SER A 91 -1.75 5.62 -18.81
N GLY A 92 -1.21 5.07 -19.90
CA GLY A 92 0.00 4.25 -19.84
C GLY A 92 -0.07 3.03 -18.90
N GLY A 93 -1.27 2.49 -18.68
CA GLY A 93 -1.49 1.35 -17.78
C GLY A 93 -1.46 1.70 -16.28
N VAL A 94 -1.46 2.97 -15.94
CA VAL A 94 -1.47 3.50 -14.56
C VAL A 94 -2.58 4.53 -14.42
N ARG A 95 -3.24 4.54 -13.27
CA ARG A 95 -4.23 5.53 -12.86
C ARG A 95 -3.77 6.19 -11.56
N SER A 96 -3.82 7.52 -11.49
CA SER A 96 -3.58 8.23 -10.23
C SER A 96 -4.74 8.02 -9.26
N GLU A 97 -4.42 7.88 -7.97
CA GLU A 97 -5.42 7.66 -6.92
C GLU A 97 -5.10 8.49 -5.68
N VAL A 98 -6.15 8.93 -5.00
CA VAL A 98 -6.10 9.41 -3.62
C VAL A 98 -6.55 8.27 -2.71
N LEU A 99 -5.73 7.94 -1.72
CA LEU A 99 -6.01 6.89 -0.76
C LEU A 99 -6.40 7.52 0.57
N LEU A 100 -7.60 7.21 1.04
CA LEU A 100 -8.11 7.60 2.36
C LEU A 100 -7.97 6.41 3.31
N TYR A 101 -7.09 6.53 4.29
CA TYR A 101 -6.88 5.54 5.34
C TYR A 101 -7.38 6.07 6.68
N ASN A 102 -8.18 5.28 7.39
CA ASN A 102 -8.76 5.65 8.68
C ASN A 102 -8.91 4.43 9.62
N SER A 103 -9.17 4.69 10.91
CA SER A 103 -9.59 3.68 11.90
C SER A 103 -10.48 4.32 12.96
N HIS A 104 -11.38 3.54 13.54
CA HIS A 104 -12.25 3.98 14.64
C HIS A 104 -11.87 3.36 15.99
N ASP A 105 -10.71 2.69 16.05
CA ASP A 105 -10.13 2.08 17.27
C ASP A 105 -8.98 2.91 17.88
N GLY A 106 -8.70 4.11 17.32
CA GLY A 106 -7.61 4.98 17.74
C GLY A 106 -6.23 4.55 17.28
N SER A 107 -6.13 3.50 16.45
CA SER A 107 -4.82 3.01 15.95
C SER A 107 -4.24 3.86 14.82
N SER A 108 -5.01 4.77 14.23
CA SER A 108 -4.57 5.69 13.19
C SER A 108 -5.34 7.00 13.21
N SER A 109 -4.68 8.07 12.77
CA SER A 109 -5.35 9.28 12.28
C SER A 109 -5.94 9.04 10.90
N VAL A 110 -6.84 9.90 10.43
CA VAL A 110 -7.22 9.98 9.02
C VAL A 110 -5.99 10.40 8.22
N ARG A 111 -5.72 9.70 7.13
CA ARG A 111 -4.61 10.02 6.22
C ARG A 111 -5.13 10.08 4.80
N LEU A 112 -4.73 11.11 4.08
CA LEU A 112 -4.80 11.13 2.63
C LEU A 112 -3.40 10.90 2.09
N LEU A 113 -3.29 9.96 1.16
CA LEU A 113 -2.05 9.52 0.56
C LEU A 113 -2.19 9.65 -0.95
N ALA A 114 -1.24 10.30 -1.60
CA ALA A 114 -1.13 10.22 -3.04
C ALA A 114 -0.68 8.80 -3.42
N GLY A 115 -1.20 8.30 -4.51
CA GLY A 115 -0.91 6.96 -4.97
C GLY A 115 -1.24 6.75 -6.43
N ALA A 116 -1.06 5.53 -6.89
CA ALA A 116 -1.45 5.12 -8.22
C ALA A 116 -1.87 3.64 -8.23
N PHE A 117 -2.66 3.28 -9.22
CA PHE A 117 -3.07 1.92 -9.48
C PHE A 117 -2.53 1.47 -10.83
N ARG A 118 -1.75 0.38 -10.83
CA ARG A 118 -1.25 -0.23 -12.05
C ARG A 118 -2.14 -1.40 -12.45
N PHE A 119 -2.73 -1.33 -13.65
CA PHE A 119 -3.72 -2.30 -14.12
C PHE A 119 -3.14 -3.69 -14.38
N VAL A 120 -1.92 -3.77 -14.89
CA VAL A 120 -1.26 -5.04 -15.26
C VAL A 120 -1.12 -6.00 -14.07
N CYS A 121 -0.61 -5.51 -12.95
CA CYS A 121 -0.40 -6.32 -11.74
C CYS A 121 -1.51 -6.16 -10.71
N THR A 122 -2.49 -5.28 -10.95
CA THR A 122 -3.53 -4.91 -9.98
C THR A 122 -2.95 -4.50 -8.61
N ASN A 123 -1.78 -3.86 -8.62
CA ASN A 123 -1.12 -3.36 -7.43
C ASN A 123 -1.42 -1.87 -7.25
N GLY A 124 -1.74 -1.50 -6.01
CA GLY A 124 -1.74 -0.11 -5.60
C GLY A 124 -0.33 0.34 -5.25
N ILE A 125 0.05 1.48 -5.76
CA ILE A 125 1.28 2.19 -5.41
C ILE A 125 0.89 3.26 -4.41
N VAL A 126 1.57 3.31 -3.28
CA VAL A 126 1.43 4.39 -2.28
C VAL A 126 2.69 5.23 -2.38
N ALA A 127 2.55 6.51 -2.71
CA ALA A 127 3.67 7.43 -2.77
C ALA A 127 4.31 7.61 -1.39
N GLY A 128 5.58 7.98 -1.36
CA GLY A 128 6.38 8.12 -0.16
C GLY A 128 5.83 9.10 0.89
N GLU A 129 6.50 9.22 2.01
CA GLU A 129 6.00 10.04 3.13
C GLU A 129 5.79 11.51 2.78
N GLY A 130 6.56 12.08 1.86
CA GLY A 130 6.39 13.44 1.35
C GLY A 130 5.03 13.69 0.67
N PHE A 131 4.34 12.63 0.28
CA PHE A 131 3.02 12.65 -0.38
C PHE A 131 1.87 12.27 0.56
N ASN A 132 2.10 12.27 1.88
CA ASN A 132 1.15 11.87 2.91
C ASN A 132 0.71 13.09 3.72
N THR A 133 -0.59 13.21 3.93
CA THR A 133 -1.19 14.24 4.79
C THR A 133 -2.03 13.59 5.88
N ARG A 134 -2.13 14.22 7.06
CA ARG A 134 -2.78 13.63 8.24
C ARG A 134 -3.79 14.59 8.87
N LEU A 135 -4.90 14.03 9.33
CA LEU A 135 -5.93 14.70 10.09
C LEU A 135 -6.18 13.96 11.40
N HIS A 136 -6.05 14.66 12.51
CA HIS A 136 -6.29 14.07 13.82
C HIS A 136 -7.81 13.99 14.12
N HIS A 137 -8.21 13.02 14.94
CA HIS A 137 -9.59 12.84 15.37
C HIS A 137 -10.00 13.87 16.43
N THR A 138 -10.23 15.10 16.00
CA THR A 138 -10.70 16.22 16.85
C THR A 138 -11.96 16.84 16.26
N LYS A 139 -12.76 17.55 17.10
CA LYS A 139 -14.07 18.09 16.69
C LYS A 139 -14.01 19.01 15.47
N ASN A 140 -12.92 19.75 15.30
CA ASN A 140 -12.80 20.73 14.20
C ASN A 140 -12.08 20.17 12.96
N SER A 141 -11.65 18.93 13.00
CA SER A 141 -10.76 18.39 11.96
C SER A 141 -11.47 18.18 10.63
N ILE A 142 -12.77 17.95 10.62
CA ILE A 142 -13.51 17.77 9.36
C ILE A 142 -13.44 19.00 8.46
N ASN A 143 -13.40 20.20 9.05
CA ASN A 143 -13.30 21.46 8.31
C ASN A 143 -11.96 21.61 7.56
N SER A 144 -10.92 20.89 7.99
CA SER A 144 -9.60 20.91 7.36
C SER A 144 -9.43 19.81 6.31
N PHE A 145 -10.45 19.00 6.06
CA PHE A 145 -10.34 17.87 5.13
C PHE A 145 -10.18 18.33 3.68
N GLU A 146 -10.89 19.37 3.29
CA GLU A 146 -10.79 19.91 1.92
C GLU A 146 -9.40 20.46 1.62
N ASP A 147 -8.78 21.17 2.57
CA ASP A 147 -7.41 21.66 2.43
C ASP A 147 -6.42 20.49 2.30
N LEU A 148 -6.64 19.43 3.11
CA LEU A 148 -5.86 18.21 3.02
C LEU A 148 -6.01 17.53 1.64
N LEU A 149 -7.23 17.43 1.16
CA LEU A 149 -7.53 16.83 -0.14
C LEU A 149 -6.85 17.63 -1.26
N ARG A 150 -6.99 18.94 -1.25
CA ARG A 150 -6.35 19.84 -2.22
C ARG A 150 -4.83 19.64 -2.23
N SER A 151 -4.20 19.70 -1.07
CA SER A 151 -2.75 19.47 -0.93
C SER A 151 -2.31 18.08 -1.41
N THR A 152 -3.14 17.05 -1.24
CA THR A 152 -2.85 15.70 -1.73
C THR A 152 -3.00 15.61 -3.25
N VAL A 153 -4.05 16.20 -3.80
CA VAL A 153 -4.34 16.20 -5.24
C VAL A 153 -3.27 16.94 -6.04
N GLU A 154 -2.77 18.06 -5.50
CA GLU A 154 -1.68 18.84 -6.11
C GLU A 154 -0.37 18.04 -6.28
N LYS A 155 -0.19 17.00 -5.49
CA LYS A 155 0.99 16.12 -5.56
C LYS A 155 0.87 14.98 -6.59
N LEU A 156 -0.33 14.64 -7.04
CA LEU A 156 -0.54 13.52 -7.97
C LEU A 156 0.21 13.65 -9.30
N PRO A 157 0.27 14.83 -9.95
CA PRO A 157 1.03 14.99 -11.19
C PRO A 157 2.52 14.64 -11.03
N ALA A 158 3.13 15.01 -9.90
CA ALA A 158 4.53 14.70 -9.62
C ALA A 158 4.79 13.18 -9.51
N VAL A 159 3.83 12.42 -8.99
CA VAL A 159 3.92 10.94 -8.94
C VAL A 159 3.91 10.35 -10.35
N LEU A 160 3.04 10.84 -11.23
CA LEU A 160 2.97 10.36 -12.62
C LEU A 160 4.21 10.76 -13.42
N GLU A 161 4.68 12.00 -13.26
CA GLU A 161 5.92 12.49 -13.88
C GLU A 161 7.13 11.63 -13.46
N LEU A 162 7.20 11.27 -12.18
CA LEU A 162 8.25 10.38 -11.67
C LEU A 162 8.23 9.04 -12.40
N PHE A 163 7.05 8.46 -12.63
CA PHE A 163 6.95 7.19 -13.35
C PHE A 163 7.41 7.30 -14.81
N GLU A 164 7.12 8.43 -15.48
CA GLU A 164 7.63 8.66 -16.84
C GLU A 164 9.16 8.80 -16.86
N LYS A 165 9.75 9.48 -15.88
CA LYS A 165 11.21 9.53 -15.71
C LYS A 165 11.80 8.14 -15.50
N MET A 166 11.20 7.32 -14.63
CA MET A 166 11.65 5.94 -14.41
C MET A 166 11.58 5.08 -15.68
N ARG A 167 10.58 5.28 -16.56
CA ARG A 167 10.48 4.57 -17.84
C ARG A 167 11.63 4.89 -18.82
N ALA A 168 12.19 6.09 -18.71
CA ALA A 168 13.30 6.55 -19.55
C ALA A 168 14.67 6.00 -19.11
N ILE A 169 14.78 5.50 -17.88
CA ILE A 169 16.02 5.01 -17.27
C ILE A 169 16.11 3.49 -17.41
N LYS A 170 17.21 2.99 -17.99
CA LYS A 170 17.53 1.56 -17.99
C LYS A 170 18.48 1.24 -16.85
N LEU A 171 18.17 0.21 -16.08
CA LEU A 171 19.01 -0.29 -15.01
C LEU A 171 19.92 -1.41 -15.50
N ASP A 172 21.19 -1.36 -15.12
CA ASP A 172 22.10 -2.49 -15.25
C ASP A 172 21.84 -3.56 -14.17
N GLN A 173 22.57 -4.66 -14.20
CA GLN A 173 22.33 -5.77 -13.28
C GLN A 173 22.69 -5.43 -11.84
N GLU A 174 23.71 -4.63 -11.61
CA GLU A 174 24.14 -4.21 -10.27
C GLU A 174 23.11 -3.27 -9.63
N GLN A 175 22.61 -2.31 -10.41
CA GLN A 175 21.54 -1.39 -9.98
C GLN A 175 20.26 -2.16 -9.64
N LYS A 176 19.86 -3.16 -10.46
CA LYS A 176 18.71 -4.04 -10.17
C LYS A 176 18.89 -4.81 -8.87
N ASN A 177 20.08 -5.39 -8.65
CA ASN A 177 20.39 -6.16 -7.44
C ASN A 177 20.37 -5.25 -6.21
N THR A 178 20.93 -4.04 -6.31
CA THR A 178 20.94 -3.06 -5.22
C THR A 178 19.52 -2.64 -4.85
N LEU A 179 18.68 -2.30 -5.84
CA LEU A 179 17.28 -1.95 -5.62
C LEU A 179 16.50 -3.12 -4.98
N ALA A 180 16.70 -4.34 -5.47
CA ALA A 180 16.03 -5.51 -4.91
C ALA A 180 16.50 -5.82 -3.48
N ARG A 181 17.79 -5.64 -3.16
CA ARG A 181 18.34 -5.79 -1.80
C ARG A 181 17.68 -4.78 -0.84
N GLN A 182 17.64 -3.51 -1.21
CA GLN A 182 16.97 -2.47 -0.41
C GLN A 182 15.48 -2.80 -0.20
N ALA A 183 14.80 -3.24 -1.26
CA ALA A 183 13.39 -3.60 -1.19
C ALA A 183 13.08 -4.79 -0.28
N VAL A 184 13.88 -5.87 -0.33
CA VAL A 184 13.69 -7.03 0.57
C VAL A 184 14.00 -6.66 2.00
N SER A 185 14.95 -5.74 2.23
CA SER A 185 15.32 -5.22 3.56
C SER A 185 14.20 -4.43 4.24
N LEU A 186 13.23 -3.93 3.50
CA LEU A 186 12.03 -3.31 4.08
C LEU A 186 11.13 -4.31 4.83
N ARG A 187 11.27 -5.61 4.55
CA ARG A 187 10.44 -6.66 5.15
C ARG A 187 11.20 -7.67 6.02
N TRP A 188 12.44 -7.93 5.68
CA TRP A 188 13.23 -8.99 6.32
C TRP A 188 14.64 -8.50 6.60
N ASN A 189 15.29 -9.06 7.59
CA ASN A 189 16.70 -8.80 7.82
C ASN A 189 17.50 -9.37 6.64
N TYR A 190 18.20 -8.52 5.90
CA TYR A 190 19.06 -8.96 4.82
C TYR A 190 20.43 -9.38 5.39
N VAL A 191 20.92 -10.51 4.93
CA VAL A 191 22.27 -11.04 5.23
C VAL A 191 22.85 -11.65 3.97
N ASP A 192 24.16 -11.54 3.76
CA ASP A 192 24.82 -12.16 2.61
C ASP A 192 24.76 -13.69 2.73
N SER A 193 24.96 -14.22 3.90
CA SER A 193 24.76 -15.63 4.23
C SER A 193 24.15 -15.80 5.63
N VAL A 194 23.09 -16.60 5.74
CA VAL A 194 22.48 -16.92 7.05
C VAL A 194 23.42 -17.77 7.91
N TYR A 195 24.40 -18.44 7.32
CA TYR A 195 25.37 -19.26 8.05
C TYR A 195 26.51 -18.44 8.66
N GLU A 196 26.71 -17.21 8.21
CA GLU A 196 27.75 -16.27 8.65
C GLU A 196 27.20 -15.24 9.65
N ALA A 197 25.89 -14.99 9.65
CA ALA A 197 25.25 -14.09 10.61
C ALA A 197 25.09 -14.78 11.97
N ASP A 198 25.17 -14.00 13.06
CA ASP A 198 24.70 -14.44 14.38
C ASP A 198 23.28 -14.98 14.22
N GLN A 199 23.10 -16.28 14.43
CA GLN A 199 21.86 -16.99 14.09
C GLN A 199 20.77 -16.74 15.14
N GLU A 200 20.44 -15.50 15.38
CA GLU A 200 19.25 -15.18 16.17
C GLU A 200 17.99 -15.71 15.50
N ALA A 201 17.00 -16.11 16.29
CA ALA A 201 15.70 -16.52 15.75
C ALA A 201 15.06 -15.37 14.97
N GLY A 202 14.76 -15.60 13.70
CA GLY A 202 14.27 -14.53 12.84
C GLY A 202 13.94 -14.97 11.42
N ILE A 203 13.62 -13.98 10.58
CA ILE A 203 13.36 -14.18 9.16
C ILE A 203 14.35 -13.34 8.38
N TYR A 204 15.08 -13.98 7.49
CA TYR A 204 16.19 -13.40 6.77
C TYR A 204 15.98 -13.52 5.26
N ALA A 205 16.32 -12.45 4.54
CA ALA A 205 16.48 -12.42 3.08
C ALA A 205 17.98 -12.55 2.76
N ASP A 206 18.29 -13.17 1.64
CA ASP A 206 19.64 -13.34 1.12
C ASP A 206 19.68 -13.12 -0.40
N ASN A 207 20.80 -13.48 -1.05
CA ASN A 207 20.96 -13.33 -2.50
C ASN A 207 19.91 -14.09 -3.31
N TRP A 208 19.36 -15.19 -2.83
CA TRP A 208 18.24 -15.90 -3.48
C TRP A 208 16.96 -15.07 -3.40
N SER A 209 16.73 -14.41 -2.27
CA SER A 209 15.60 -13.51 -2.10
C SER A 209 15.66 -12.32 -3.07
N ILE A 210 16.87 -11.82 -3.41
CA ILE A 210 17.07 -10.79 -4.44
C ILE A 210 16.64 -11.31 -5.80
N SER A 211 17.08 -12.50 -6.20
CA SER A 211 16.72 -13.12 -7.46
C SER A 211 15.20 -13.33 -7.58
N ASP A 212 14.56 -13.79 -6.50
CA ASP A 212 13.10 -13.96 -6.45
C ASP A 212 12.36 -12.61 -6.59
N ALA A 213 12.85 -11.57 -5.91
CA ALA A 213 12.26 -10.23 -6.01
C ALA A 213 12.32 -9.66 -7.44
N LEU A 214 13.39 -9.99 -8.18
CA LEU A 214 13.57 -9.59 -9.57
C LEU A 214 12.84 -10.50 -10.57
N SER A 215 12.28 -11.64 -10.14
CA SER A 215 11.66 -12.61 -11.03
C SER A 215 10.43 -12.05 -11.75
N THR A 216 10.36 -12.27 -13.07
CA THR A 216 9.23 -11.85 -13.91
C THR A 216 8.08 -12.84 -13.79
N LYS A 217 6.87 -12.35 -13.53
CA LYS A 217 5.64 -13.16 -13.41
C LYS A 217 4.69 -12.97 -14.59
N ARG A 218 4.86 -11.93 -15.39
CA ARG A 218 3.99 -11.59 -16.53
C ARG A 218 4.80 -11.12 -17.72
N HIS A 219 4.28 -11.38 -18.92
CA HIS A 219 4.92 -10.90 -20.16
C HIS A 219 5.04 -9.37 -20.21
N GLN A 220 4.07 -8.65 -19.65
CA GLN A 220 4.08 -7.18 -19.61
C GLN A 220 5.12 -6.60 -18.64
N ASP A 221 5.74 -7.43 -17.81
CA ASP A 221 6.77 -7.03 -16.84
C ASP A 221 8.18 -7.43 -17.31
N VAL A 222 8.33 -7.75 -18.60
CA VAL A 222 9.63 -7.98 -19.24
C VAL A 222 10.20 -6.63 -19.66
N GLY A 223 11.36 -6.27 -19.13
CA GLY A 223 12.04 -5.01 -19.45
C GLY A 223 13.07 -4.66 -18.38
N ASP A 224 13.96 -3.74 -18.73
CA ASP A 224 15.06 -3.28 -17.88
C ASP A 224 14.91 -1.81 -17.51
N ASP A 225 13.82 -1.16 -17.93
CA ASP A 225 13.53 0.19 -17.46
C ASP A 225 13.19 0.17 -15.96
N PHE A 226 13.55 1.25 -15.28
CA PHE A 226 13.44 1.35 -13.83
C PHE A 226 11.99 1.12 -13.36
N PHE A 227 10.99 1.67 -14.06
CA PHE A 227 9.58 1.50 -13.69
C PHE A 227 9.16 0.03 -13.74
N THR A 228 9.52 -0.70 -14.79
CA THR A 228 9.20 -2.12 -14.95
C THR A 228 9.91 -2.97 -13.89
N VAL A 229 11.20 -2.74 -13.64
CA VAL A 229 11.98 -3.45 -12.62
C VAL A 229 11.42 -3.18 -11.23
N TRP A 230 11.15 -1.93 -10.90
CA TRP A 230 10.60 -1.52 -9.61
C TRP A 230 9.23 -2.17 -9.35
N ASN A 231 8.34 -2.20 -10.35
CA ASN A 231 7.02 -2.84 -10.22
C ASN A 231 7.12 -4.36 -10.02
N ARG A 232 8.07 -5.05 -10.66
CA ARG A 232 8.34 -6.48 -10.40
C ARG A 232 8.72 -6.70 -8.94
N ILE A 233 9.67 -5.92 -8.46
CA ILE A 233 10.13 -5.98 -7.07
C ILE A 233 8.97 -5.68 -6.12
N GLN A 234 8.21 -4.61 -6.35
CA GLN A 234 7.05 -4.25 -5.55
C GLN A 234 6.05 -5.41 -5.46
N GLU A 235 5.66 -5.98 -6.59
CA GLU A 235 4.72 -7.10 -6.61
C GLU A 235 5.24 -8.30 -5.84
N ASN A 236 6.48 -8.71 -6.08
CA ASN A 236 7.06 -9.89 -5.45
C ASN A 236 7.22 -9.71 -3.95
N VAL A 237 7.67 -8.55 -3.50
CA VAL A 237 7.82 -8.23 -2.08
C VAL A 237 6.45 -8.16 -1.39
N LEU A 238 5.45 -7.49 -1.97
CA LEU A 238 4.14 -7.32 -1.33
C LEU A 238 3.31 -8.61 -1.34
N ARG A 239 3.35 -9.38 -2.43
CA ARG A 239 2.53 -10.60 -2.61
C ARG A 239 3.14 -11.87 -2.06
N GLY A 240 4.38 -11.81 -1.56
CA GLY A 240 5.01 -12.98 -0.93
C GLY A 240 5.52 -14.00 -1.94
N ASN A 241 6.06 -13.55 -3.05
CA ASN A 241 6.69 -14.42 -4.04
C ASN A 241 8.19 -14.65 -3.78
N VAL A 242 8.71 -14.14 -2.68
CA VAL A 242 10.13 -14.21 -2.30
C VAL A 242 10.33 -15.35 -1.31
N PHE A 243 11.31 -16.20 -1.54
CA PHE A 243 11.76 -17.20 -0.58
C PHE A 243 12.68 -16.55 0.45
N VAL A 244 12.45 -16.86 1.71
CA VAL A 244 13.21 -16.35 2.86
C VAL A 244 13.59 -17.51 3.77
N LYS A 245 14.67 -17.32 4.53
CA LYS A 245 15.12 -18.27 5.54
C LYS A 245 14.54 -17.89 6.89
N LYS A 246 13.95 -18.84 7.58
CA LYS A 246 13.55 -18.70 8.98
C LYS A 246 14.53 -19.46 9.84
N VAL A 247 15.21 -18.75 10.74
CA VAL A 247 15.96 -19.33 11.85
C VAL A 247 15.00 -19.50 13.03
N THR A 248 14.94 -20.71 13.58
CA THR A 248 14.12 -21.03 14.77
C THR A 248 14.91 -20.80 16.03
N ASP A 249 14.23 -20.82 17.19
CA ASP A 249 14.87 -20.70 18.50
C ASP A 249 15.92 -21.83 18.78
N ASN A 250 15.78 -22.95 18.07
CA ASN A 250 16.75 -24.06 18.12
C ASN A 250 17.82 -23.96 17.02
N HIS A 251 18.03 -22.78 16.43
CA HIS A 251 19.00 -22.53 15.35
C HIS A 251 18.77 -23.36 14.06
N GLU A 252 17.61 -23.99 13.88
CA GLU A 252 17.29 -24.66 12.63
C GLU A 252 16.95 -23.64 11.54
N VAL A 253 17.56 -23.79 10.37
CA VAL A 253 17.27 -22.96 9.19
C VAL A 253 16.23 -23.65 8.31
N ARG A 254 15.10 -22.97 8.09
CA ARG A 254 14.02 -23.46 7.20
C ARG A 254 13.77 -22.46 6.08
N ILE A 255 13.86 -22.91 4.83
CA ILE A 255 13.48 -22.11 3.65
C ILE A 255 11.97 -22.14 3.54
N ARG A 256 11.37 -20.96 3.34
CA ARG A 256 9.93 -20.84 3.11
C ARG A 256 9.59 -19.72 2.13
N LYS A 257 8.54 -19.91 1.38
CA LYS A 257 7.94 -18.82 0.60
C LYS A 257 7.31 -17.81 1.55
N SER A 258 7.62 -16.53 1.36
CA SER A 258 7.05 -15.46 2.16
C SER A 258 5.53 -15.35 1.94
N ARG A 259 4.81 -14.87 2.94
CA ARG A 259 3.36 -14.68 2.84
C ARG A 259 3.04 -13.29 2.28
N PRO A 260 1.91 -13.12 1.57
CA PRO A 260 1.43 -11.79 1.20
C PRO A 260 1.24 -10.90 2.43
N ILE A 261 1.44 -9.60 2.26
CA ILE A 261 1.10 -8.63 3.31
C ILE A 261 -0.42 -8.51 3.37
N ASN A 262 -1.00 -8.86 4.51
CA ASN A 262 -2.44 -8.80 4.76
C ASN A 262 -2.87 -7.63 5.66
N SER A 263 -1.93 -6.94 6.28
CA SER A 263 -2.19 -5.76 7.10
C SER A 263 -2.19 -4.51 6.23
N VAL A 264 -3.27 -3.72 6.28
CA VAL A 264 -3.37 -2.43 5.57
C VAL A 264 -2.22 -1.51 5.96
N LYS A 265 -1.96 -1.39 7.27
CA LYS A 265 -0.87 -0.54 7.79
C LYS A 265 0.49 -0.98 7.28
N GLU A 266 0.77 -2.27 7.31
CA GLU A 266 2.06 -2.82 6.85
C GLU A 266 2.20 -2.69 5.33
N HIS A 267 1.11 -2.88 4.58
CA HIS A 267 1.10 -2.69 3.13
C HIS A 267 1.44 -1.24 2.75
N ILE A 268 0.85 -0.26 3.46
CA ILE A 268 1.17 1.16 3.26
C ILE A 268 2.63 1.41 3.59
N ARG A 269 3.12 0.94 4.75
CA ARG A 269 4.51 1.14 5.20
C ARG A 269 5.52 0.63 4.17
N VAL A 270 5.35 -0.61 3.71
CA VAL A 270 6.28 -1.23 2.76
C VAL A 270 6.19 -0.54 1.39
N ASN A 271 4.98 -0.17 0.93
CA ASN A 271 4.81 0.56 -0.32
C ASN A 271 5.50 1.94 -0.28
N GLN A 272 5.33 2.68 0.81
CA GLN A 272 6.00 3.98 0.98
C GLN A 272 7.52 3.80 0.97
N GLY A 273 8.04 2.85 1.75
CA GLY A 273 9.47 2.55 1.72
C GLY A 273 9.99 2.14 0.33
N LEU A 274 9.22 1.35 -0.43
CA LEU A 274 9.56 1.03 -1.83
C LEU A 274 9.55 2.25 -2.73
N PHE A 275 8.61 3.17 -2.53
CA PHE A 275 8.55 4.41 -3.29
C PHE A 275 9.73 5.34 -2.95
N ASP A 276 10.12 5.39 -1.68
CA ASP A 276 11.24 6.22 -1.22
C ASP A 276 12.63 5.70 -1.70
N LEU A 277 12.68 4.47 -2.26
CA LEU A 277 13.86 3.95 -2.96
C LEU A 277 14.02 4.48 -4.40
N ILE A 278 13.06 5.26 -4.90
CA ILE A 278 13.12 5.83 -6.25
C ILE A 278 14.00 7.08 -6.21
N GLU A 279 15.23 6.93 -6.67
CA GLU A 279 16.18 8.04 -6.86
C GLU A 279 16.25 8.37 -8.36
N VAL A 280 15.71 9.55 -8.78
CA VAL A 280 15.65 9.99 -10.19
C VAL A 280 15.95 11.47 -10.30
#